data_5c8d59fbe4b105fad6b66c36a09223f5
#
_entry.id   5c8d59fbe4b105fad6b66c36a09223f5
#
_cell.length_a   1.000
_cell.length_b   1.000
_cell.length_c   1.000
_cell.angle_alpha   90.00
_cell.angle_beta   90.00
_cell.angle_gamma   90.00
#
_symmetry.space_group_name_H-M   'P 1'
#
loop_
_entity.id
_entity.type
_entity.pdbx_description
1 polymer ?
#
loop_
_entity_poly.entity_id
_entity_poly.type
_entity_poly.pdbx_seq_one_letter_code
_entity_poly.pdbx_strand_id
1 'polypeptide(L)'
;MTLQEMQEYMESIGEKKFRAKQIYEWFHKHLALSLDEMNNVPKKLKEKIEQTQEIYGVKPVDCFISKIDGTRKYLFELYDGNIIESVLMKYKHGNSVCISSQAGCRMGCKFCASTLGGLDRNLTPSEMLSQIYYIQRDTEERVSNVVMMGTGEPMDNYDNVLRFLELITSEDGLNISQRNITISTCGIVPKIKELAQKHLQITLAISLHSPNDEMRRGLMPIAMKYSIDELLDACHYYFKETNRRMTFEYSLVAGVNAQPVHAEELAGRLKGFPCHVNLIPVNPIKERDFKQSMPKSVMEFKKILEKNRVNVTIRREMGADINAACGQLRRKKLQSRL
;
A
#
# COMPACT_ATOMS: atom_id res chain seq x y z
N MET A 1 -14.88 6.74 -10.93
CA MET A 1 -16.31 6.40 -11.12
C MET A 1 -16.44 4.92 -11.39
N THR A 2 -17.50 4.24 -10.90
CA THR A 2 -17.91 2.91 -11.38
C THR A 2 -18.52 3.05 -12.78
N LEU A 3 -18.78 1.92 -13.46
CA LEU A 3 -19.45 1.97 -14.76
C LEU A 3 -20.86 2.57 -14.64
N GLN A 4 -21.60 2.26 -13.57
CA GLN A 4 -22.93 2.81 -13.31
C GLN A 4 -22.87 4.34 -13.13
N GLU A 5 -21.98 4.84 -12.28
CA GLU A 5 -21.80 6.29 -12.08
C GLU A 5 -21.37 7.00 -13.38
N MET A 6 -20.54 6.34 -14.19
CA MET A 6 -20.17 6.87 -15.51
C MET A 6 -21.39 6.94 -16.45
N GLN A 7 -22.32 5.99 -16.36
CA GLN A 7 -23.57 6.04 -17.12
C GLN A 7 -24.47 7.21 -16.68
N GLU A 8 -24.64 7.38 -15.37
CA GLU A 8 -25.39 8.49 -14.78
C GLU A 8 -24.76 9.85 -15.16
N TYR A 9 -23.44 9.92 -15.11
CA TYR A 9 -22.69 11.11 -15.55
C TYR A 9 -22.91 11.40 -17.05
N MET A 10 -22.82 10.39 -17.92
CA MET A 10 -23.08 10.60 -19.35
C MET A 10 -24.50 11.15 -19.61
N GLU A 11 -25.52 10.61 -18.92
CA GLU A 11 -26.88 11.12 -19.02
C GLU A 11 -26.99 12.57 -18.54
N SER A 12 -26.34 12.91 -17.43
CA SER A 12 -26.34 14.27 -16.87
C SER A 12 -25.78 15.32 -17.80
N ILE A 13 -24.82 14.93 -18.65
CA ILE A 13 -24.25 15.81 -19.67
C ILE A 13 -24.94 15.68 -21.05
N GLY A 14 -26.07 14.98 -21.14
CA GLY A 14 -26.87 14.80 -22.37
C GLY A 14 -26.26 13.84 -23.38
N GLU A 15 -25.43 12.89 -22.92
CA GLU A 15 -24.78 11.89 -23.77
C GLU A 15 -25.45 10.51 -23.61
N LYS A 16 -25.24 9.64 -24.60
CA LYS A 16 -25.83 8.30 -24.58
C LYS A 16 -25.10 7.36 -23.62
N LYS A 17 -25.83 6.51 -22.88
CA LYS A 17 -25.28 5.54 -21.90
C LYS A 17 -24.15 4.66 -22.42
N PHE A 18 -24.19 4.22 -23.68
CA PHE A 18 -23.14 3.38 -24.24
C PHE A 18 -21.76 4.06 -24.25
N ARG A 19 -21.73 5.40 -24.27
CA ARG A 19 -20.48 6.17 -24.18
C ARG A 19 -19.76 5.96 -22.86
N ALA A 20 -20.51 5.75 -21.79
CA ALA A 20 -19.93 5.41 -20.48
C ALA A 20 -19.09 4.15 -20.54
N LYS A 21 -19.63 3.07 -21.13
CA LYS A 21 -18.90 1.81 -21.27
C LYS A 21 -17.64 2.00 -22.12
N GLN A 22 -17.75 2.75 -23.22
CA GLN A 22 -16.62 3.03 -24.11
C GLN A 22 -15.47 3.75 -23.38
N ILE A 23 -15.79 4.82 -22.62
CA ILE A 23 -14.77 5.59 -21.87
C ILE A 23 -14.23 4.76 -20.69
N TYR A 24 -15.10 4.02 -20.00
CA TYR A 24 -14.72 3.14 -18.90
C TYR A 24 -13.70 2.08 -19.35
N GLU A 25 -13.95 1.43 -20.50
CA GLU A 25 -13.02 0.45 -21.06
C GLU A 25 -11.68 1.07 -21.46
N TRP A 26 -11.68 2.29 -21.98
CA TRP A 26 -10.44 3.00 -22.26
C TRP A 26 -9.59 3.20 -21.00
N PHE A 27 -10.17 3.69 -19.92
CA PHE A 27 -9.42 3.88 -18.68
C PHE A 27 -9.02 2.56 -18.02
N HIS A 28 -9.95 1.63 -17.89
CA HIS A 28 -9.76 0.47 -17.00
C HIS A 28 -9.30 -0.82 -17.69
N LYS A 29 -9.44 -0.93 -19.03
CA LYS A 29 -8.97 -2.11 -19.80
C LYS A 29 -7.81 -1.74 -20.73
N HIS A 30 -7.93 -0.62 -21.46
CA HIS A 30 -6.86 -0.15 -22.34
C HIS A 30 -5.82 0.68 -21.61
N LEU A 31 -6.06 1.00 -20.33
CA LEU A 31 -5.15 1.71 -19.44
C LEU A 31 -4.75 3.10 -19.99
N ALA A 32 -5.69 3.78 -20.63
CA ALA A 32 -5.47 5.14 -21.11
C ALA A 32 -5.19 6.09 -19.93
N LEU A 33 -4.20 6.94 -20.08
CA LEU A 33 -3.79 7.91 -19.06
C LEU A 33 -4.38 9.30 -19.34
N SER A 34 -4.97 9.51 -20.52
CA SER A 34 -5.65 10.74 -20.91
C SER A 34 -6.81 10.45 -21.86
N LEU A 35 -7.70 11.43 -22.02
CA LEU A 35 -8.78 11.36 -23.01
C LEU A 35 -8.26 11.40 -24.44
N ASP A 36 -7.10 12.01 -24.69
CA ASP A 36 -6.53 12.13 -26.04
C ASP A 36 -6.23 10.77 -26.66
N GLU A 37 -5.89 9.78 -25.85
CA GLU A 37 -5.61 8.42 -26.33
C GLU A 37 -6.85 7.67 -26.83
N MET A 38 -8.05 8.16 -26.55
CA MET A 38 -9.33 7.51 -26.87
C MET A 38 -9.75 7.80 -28.31
N ASN A 39 -9.19 7.07 -29.28
CA ASN A 39 -9.35 7.35 -30.72
C ASN A 39 -10.80 7.29 -31.22
N ASN A 40 -11.65 6.48 -30.62
CA ASN A 40 -13.05 6.27 -31.02
C ASN A 40 -14.06 7.09 -30.19
N VAL A 41 -13.57 8.00 -29.34
CA VAL A 41 -14.41 8.94 -28.58
C VAL A 41 -14.43 10.29 -29.29
N PRO A 42 -15.62 10.85 -29.62
CA PRO A 42 -15.72 12.12 -30.33
C PRO A 42 -15.03 13.27 -29.59
N LYS A 43 -14.34 14.14 -30.33
CA LYS A 43 -13.63 15.30 -29.76
C LYS A 43 -14.54 16.17 -28.87
N LYS A 44 -15.75 16.49 -29.35
CA LYS A 44 -16.73 17.26 -28.56
C LYS A 44 -17.07 16.63 -27.21
N LEU A 45 -17.11 15.30 -27.13
CA LEU A 45 -17.37 14.62 -25.88
C LEU A 45 -16.17 14.70 -24.94
N LYS A 46 -14.94 14.58 -25.47
CA LYS A 46 -13.71 14.75 -24.68
C LYS A 46 -13.66 16.16 -24.07
N GLU A 47 -13.85 17.19 -24.89
CA GLU A 47 -13.90 18.59 -24.46
C GLU A 47 -14.97 18.83 -23.37
N LYS A 48 -16.14 18.22 -23.53
CA LYS A 48 -17.24 18.30 -22.55
C LYS A 48 -16.89 17.65 -21.22
N ILE A 49 -16.19 16.50 -21.25
CA ILE A 49 -15.71 15.82 -20.03
C ILE A 49 -14.65 16.68 -19.35
N GLU A 50 -13.68 17.22 -20.07
CA GLU A 50 -12.63 18.08 -19.53
C GLU A 50 -13.17 19.36 -18.87
N GLN A 51 -14.27 19.90 -19.38
CA GLN A 51 -14.94 21.07 -18.79
C GLN A 51 -15.70 20.76 -17.48
N THR A 52 -16.09 19.51 -17.27
CA THR A 52 -16.99 19.12 -16.19
C THR A 52 -16.35 18.18 -15.18
N GLN A 53 -15.23 17.58 -15.50
CA GLN A 53 -14.52 16.61 -14.65
C GLN A 53 -13.02 16.88 -14.63
N GLU A 54 -12.45 16.85 -13.45
CA GLU A 54 -11.01 16.82 -13.28
C GLU A 54 -10.50 15.36 -13.33
N ILE A 55 -9.59 15.09 -14.26
CA ILE A 55 -9.00 13.77 -14.43
C ILE A 55 -7.61 13.79 -13.81
N TYR A 56 -7.54 13.33 -12.54
CA TYR A 56 -6.28 13.19 -11.84
C TYR A 56 -5.68 11.80 -12.08
N GLY A 57 -4.50 11.79 -12.68
CA GLY A 57 -3.66 10.63 -12.84
C GLY A 57 -2.27 10.88 -12.25
N VAL A 58 -1.34 9.98 -12.54
CA VAL A 58 0.07 10.14 -12.21
C VAL A 58 0.87 10.37 -13.49
N LYS A 59 1.88 11.24 -13.43
CA LYS A 59 2.83 11.47 -14.52
C LYS A 59 4.17 10.83 -14.16
N PRO A 60 4.74 9.96 -15.00
CA PRO A 60 6.03 9.36 -14.72
C PRO A 60 7.14 10.42 -14.77
N VAL A 61 8.04 10.38 -13.79
CA VAL A 61 9.21 11.26 -13.71
C VAL A 61 10.48 10.46 -13.95
N ASP A 62 10.58 9.27 -13.34
CA ASP A 62 11.76 8.43 -13.42
C ASP A 62 11.43 6.96 -13.11
N CYS A 63 12.31 6.05 -13.54
CA CYS A 63 12.22 4.63 -13.23
C CYS A 63 13.61 4.05 -12.95
N PHE A 64 13.82 3.53 -11.75
CA PHE A 64 15.04 2.84 -11.35
C PHE A 64 14.84 1.33 -11.42
N ILE A 65 15.76 0.64 -12.07
CA ILE A 65 15.70 -0.83 -12.23
C ILE A 65 16.86 -1.44 -11.44
N SER A 66 16.52 -2.33 -10.50
CA SER A 66 17.49 -3.09 -9.73
C SER A 66 18.30 -4.03 -10.62
N LYS A 67 19.61 -3.97 -10.49
CA LYS A 67 20.53 -4.90 -11.17
C LYS A 67 20.60 -6.27 -10.47
N ILE A 68 20.10 -6.35 -9.23
CA ILE A 68 20.16 -7.55 -8.40
C ILE A 68 18.99 -8.48 -8.71
N ASP A 69 17.78 -7.94 -8.84
CA ASP A 69 16.56 -8.74 -8.88
C ASP A 69 15.49 -8.26 -9.88
N GLY A 70 15.78 -7.20 -10.64
CA GLY A 70 14.88 -6.65 -11.65
C GLY A 70 13.71 -5.85 -11.09
N THR A 71 13.67 -5.60 -9.78
CA THR A 71 12.68 -4.71 -9.15
C THR A 71 12.73 -3.34 -9.82
N ARG A 72 11.56 -2.75 -10.10
CA ARG A 72 11.47 -1.40 -10.66
C ARG A 72 10.83 -0.45 -9.66
N LYS A 73 11.49 0.67 -9.38
CA LYS A 73 10.96 1.76 -8.58
C LYS A 73 10.62 2.93 -9.48
N TYR A 74 9.35 3.29 -9.51
CA TYR A 74 8.83 4.41 -10.28
C TYR A 74 8.67 5.64 -9.39
N LEU A 75 8.99 6.81 -9.95
CA LEU A 75 8.65 8.11 -9.40
C LEU A 75 7.53 8.71 -10.22
N PHE A 76 6.47 9.10 -9.55
CA PHE A 76 5.29 9.70 -10.15
C PHE A 76 5.05 11.09 -9.61
N GLU A 77 4.88 12.05 -10.52
CA GLU A 77 4.41 13.39 -10.21
C GLU A 77 2.89 13.41 -10.16
N LEU A 78 2.35 14.03 -9.13
CA LEU A 78 0.94 14.32 -8.96
C LEU A 78 0.63 15.73 -9.50
N TYR A 79 -0.65 16.04 -9.70
CA TYR A 79 -1.10 17.32 -10.25
C TYR A 79 -0.61 18.57 -9.47
N ASP A 80 -0.31 18.41 -8.21
CA ASP A 80 0.15 19.47 -7.28
C ASP A 80 1.68 19.52 -7.12
N GLY A 81 2.43 18.81 -7.97
CA GLY A 81 3.88 18.75 -7.97
C GLY A 81 4.48 17.86 -6.87
N ASN A 82 3.65 17.17 -6.07
CA ASN A 82 4.16 16.13 -5.19
C ASN A 82 4.68 14.95 -6.00
N ILE A 83 5.77 14.32 -5.53
CA ILE A 83 6.29 13.07 -6.10
C ILE A 83 6.07 11.94 -5.11
N ILE A 84 5.47 10.88 -5.59
CA ILE A 84 5.28 9.62 -4.87
C ILE A 84 6.08 8.50 -5.53
N GLU A 85 6.29 7.42 -4.80
CA GLU A 85 7.05 6.26 -5.27
C GLU A 85 6.15 5.01 -5.29
N SER A 86 6.34 4.17 -6.32
CA SER A 86 5.71 2.84 -6.43
C SER A 86 6.77 1.83 -6.83
N VAL A 87 6.57 0.56 -6.46
CA VAL A 87 7.55 -0.49 -6.72
C VAL A 87 6.90 -1.69 -7.37
N LEU A 88 7.42 -2.10 -8.51
CA LEU A 88 7.08 -3.38 -9.15
C LEU A 88 8.09 -4.44 -8.73
N MET A 89 7.59 -5.52 -8.17
CA MET A 89 8.37 -6.70 -7.76
C MET A 89 7.91 -7.92 -8.54
N LYS A 90 8.85 -8.64 -9.13
CA LYS A 90 8.57 -9.86 -9.88
C LYS A 90 8.75 -11.09 -9.00
N TYR A 91 7.68 -11.86 -8.83
CA TYR A 91 7.69 -13.13 -8.11
C TYR A 91 7.30 -14.28 -9.04
N LYS A 92 7.63 -15.52 -8.65
CA LYS A 92 7.23 -16.72 -9.39
C LYS A 92 5.70 -16.88 -9.53
N HIS A 93 4.95 -16.30 -8.58
CA HIS A 93 3.49 -16.37 -8.54
C HIS A 93 2.81 -15.14 -9.17
N GLY A 94 3.56 -14.29 -9.86
CA GLY A 94 3.06 -13.11 -10.58
C GLY A 94 3.66 -11.80 -10.09
N ASN A 95 3.37 -10.73 -10.81
CA ASN A 95 3.87 -9.39 -10.53
C ASN A 95 3.09 -8.75 -9.38
N SER A 96 3.81 -8.21 -8.41
CA SER A 96 3.26 -7.47 -7.27
C SER A 96 3.64 -6.01 -7.37
N VAL A 97 2.67 -5.11 -7.23
CA VAL A 97 2.93 -3.67 -7.19
C VAL A 97 2.68 -3.14 -5.79
N CYS A 98 3.70 -2.47 -5.23
CA CYS A 98 3.58 -1.69 -4.02
C CYS A 98 3.20 -0.26 -4.41
N ILE A 99 2.04 0.22 -3.94
CA ILE A 99 1.52 1.56 -4.24
C ILE A 99 1.50 2.45 -3.02
N SER A 100 1.56 3.76 -3.26
CA SER A 100 1.37 4.82 -2.28
C SER A 100 -0.10 5.18 -2.15
N SER A 101 -0.54 5.54 -0.93
CA SER A 101 -1.91 5.97 -0.62
C SER A 101 -2.00 7.45 -0.22
N GLN A 102 -0.87 8.09 0.07
CA GLN A 102 -0.80 9.49 0.48
C GLN A 102 0.45 10.14 -0.11
N ALA A 103 0.45 11.46 -0.23
CA ALA A 103 1.64 12.28 -0.44
C ALA A 103 2.24 12.63 0.93
N GLY A 104 3.23 11.84 1.38
CA GLY A 104 3.77 11.88 2.74
C GLY A 104 2.96 11.03 3.73
N CYS A 105 3.30 11.12 5.03
CA CYS A 105 2.62 10.36 6.08
C CYS A 105 2.79 11.06 7.43
N ARG A 106 1.69 11.24 8.18
CA ARG A 106 1.72 11.89 9.50
C ARG A 106 1.90 10.95 10.68
N MET A 107 2.02 9.63 10.45
CA MET A 107 2.09 8.65 11.54
C MET A 107 3.38 8.71 12.35
N GLY A 108 4.47 9.26 11.80
CA GLY A 108 5.71 9.52 12.52
C GLY A 108 6.54 8.30 12.88
N CYS A 109 6.30 7.14 12.25
CA CYS A 109 7.09 5.92 12.49
C CYS A 109 8.59 6.20 12.29
N LYS A 110 9.40 5.95 13.31
CA LYS A 110 10.81 6.40 13.34
C LYS A 110 11.72 5.67 12.35
N PHE A 111 11.34 4.51 11.89
CA PHE A 111 12.09 3.71 10.90
C PHE A 111 11.66 3.97 9.45
N CYS A 112 10.70 4.86 9.20
CA CYS A 112 10.09 5.05 7.88
C CYS A 112 10.40 6.42 7.29
N ALA A 113 10.98 6.44 6.08
CA ALA A 113 11.30 7.67 5.36
C ALA A 113 10.06 8.45 4.89
N SER A 114 8.92 7.78 4.70
CA SER A 114 7.67 8.43 4.29
C SER A 114 7.16 9.47 5.30
N THR A 115 7.62 9.41 6.56
CA THR A 115 7.17 10.31 7.62
C THR A 115 8.03 11.57 7.78
N LEU A 116 9.18 11.65 7.11
CA LEU A 116 10.17 12.72 7.29
C LEU A 116 9.62 14.12 6.92
N GLY A 117 8.75 14.17 5.91
CA GLY A 117 8.14 15.43 5.45
C GLY A 117 6.70 15.65 5.93
N GLY A 118 6.20 14.80 6.85
CA GLY A 118 4.81 14.82 7.26
C GLY A 118 3.82 14.44 6.13
N LEU A 119 2.55 14.70 6.34
CA LEU A 119 1.47 14.48 5.37
C LEU A 119 1.19 15.79 4.64
N ASP A 120 1.15 15.74 3.32
CA ASP A 120 0.63 16.84 2.49
C ASP A 120 -0.86 16.63 2.23
N ARG A 121 -1.21 15.53 1.55
CA ARG A 121 -2.61 15.14 1.31
C ARG A 121 -2.79 13.65 1.07
N ASN A 122 -4.05 13.27 1.11
CA ASN A 122 -4.50 11.96 0.67
C ASN A 122 -4.46 11.85 -0.86
N LEU A 123 -4.13 10.66 -1.39
CA LEU A 123 -4.31 10.36 -2.81
C LEU A 123 -5.77 10.04 -3.11
N THR A 124 -6.22 10.45 -4.27
CA THR A 124 -7.52 10.07 -4.82
C THR A 124 -7.51 8.61 -5.30
N PRO A 125 -8.67 7.96 -5.46
CA PRO A 125 -8.74 6.62 -6.02
C PRO A 125 -8.12 6.53 -7.42
N SER A 126 -8.28 7.57 -8.25
CA SER A 126 -7.68 7.60 -9.60
C SER A 126 -6.16 7.68 -9.55
N GLU A 127 -5.58 8.45 -8.64
CA GLU A 127 -4.12 8.50 -8.48
C GLU A 127 -3.56 7.16 -7.97
N MET A 128 -4.29 6.45 -7.11
CA MET A 128 -3.90 5.11 -6.67
C MET A 128 -3.97 4.09 -7.81
N LEU A 129 -5.04 4.10 -8.61
CA LEU A 129 -5.20 3.23 -9.78
C LEU A 129 -4.17 3.53 -10.88
N SER A 130 -3.90 4.80 -11.14
CA SER A 130 -2.98 5.23 -12.20
C SER A 130 -1.55 4.75 -11.99
N GLN A 131 -1.11 4.55 -10.73
CA GLN A 131 0.19 3.92 -10.43
C GLN A 131 0.27 2.53 -11.04
N ILE A 132 -0.80 1.73 -10.88
CA ILE A 132 -0.88 0.35 -11.38
C ILE A 132 -1.02 0.35 -12.90
N TYR A 133 -1.88 1.22 -13.44
CA TYR A 133 -2.13 1.31 -14.89
C TYR A 133 -0.87 1.68 -15.65
N TYR A 134 -0.13 2.68 -15.17
CA TYR A 134 1.13 3.06 -15.78
C TYR A 134 2.14 1.92 -15.74
N ILE A 135 2.33 1.27 -14.58
CA ILE A 135 3.30 0.17 -14.41
C ILE A 135 2.95 -1.01 -15.33
N GLN A 136 1.67 -1.40 -15.39
CA GLN A 136 1.23 -2.48 -16.26
C GLN A 136 1.44 -2.16 -17.74
N ARG A 137 1.20 -0.92 -18.14
CA ARG A 137 1.41 -0.43 -19.50
C ARG A 137 2.90 -0.33 -19.87
N ASP A 138 3.74 0.21 -18.97
CA ASP A 138 5.19 0.35 -19.17
C ASP A 138 5.90 -1.00 -19.32
N THR A 139 5.41 -2.00 -18.61
CA THR A 139 6.01 -3.35 -18.63
C THR A 139 5.35 -4.31 -19.61
N GLU A 140 4.16 -3.98 -20.11
CA GLU A 140 3.29 -4.87 -20.89
C GLU A 140 2.96 -6.19 -20.14
N GLU A 141 3.17 -6.20 -18.84
CA GLU A 141 2.96 -7.36 -17.98
C GLU A 141 1.79 -7.12 -17.02
N ARG A 142 0.93 -8.12 -16.87
CA ARG A 142 -0.20 -8.05 -15.94
C ARG A 142 0.27 -7.92 -14.49
N VAL A 143 -0.29 -6.97 -13.77
CA VAL A 143 -0.20 -6.87 -12.32
C VAL A 143 -1.18 -7.86 -11.70
N SER A 144 -0.68 -8.78 -10.89
CA SER A 144 -1.48 -9.84 -10.26
C SER A 144 -1.80 -9.54 -8.80
N ASN A 145 -0.90 -8.82 -8.11
CA ASN A 145 -1.02 -8.53 -6.68
C ASN A 145 -0.75 -7.05 -6.41
N VAL A 146 -1.47 -6.50 -5.44
CA VAL A 146 -1.29 -5.11 -5.00
C VAL A 146 -1.05 -5.07 -3.50
N VAL A 147 -0.01 -4.35 -3.08
CA VAL A 147 0.25 -4.10 -1.66
C VAL A 147 0.27 -2.60 -1.39
N MET A 148 -0.54 -2.13 -0.45
CA MET A 148 -0.56 -0.73 -0.01
C MET A 148 0.44 -0.57 1.14
N MET A 149 1.73 -0.56 0.78
CA MET A 149 2.87 -0.46 1.70
C MET A 149 3.87 0.61 1.23
N GLY A 150 3.46 1.47 0.30
CA GLY A 150 4.21 2.62 -0.18
C GLY A 150 4.13 3.79 0.79
N THR A 151 4.17 5.02 0.26
CA THR A 151 4.04 6.23 1.06
C THR A 151 2.61 6.41 1.55
N GLY A 152 2.45 6.61 2.88
CA GLY A 152 1.15 6.89 3.50
C GLY A 152 0.66 5.80 4.46
N GLU A 153 -0.41 6.14 5.17
CA GLU A 153 -1.21 5.23 6.00
C GLU A 153 -2.58 5.04 5.34
N PRO A 154 -2.87 3.86 4.78
CA PRO A 154 -4.12 3.62 4.07
C PRO A 154 -5.38 3.86 4.92
N MET A 155 -5.33 3.53 6.22
CA MET A 155 -6.48 3.75 7.11
C MET A 155 -6.70 5.22 7.47
N ASP A 156 -5.73 6.08 7.21
CA ASP A 156 -5.86 7.54 7.34
C ASP A 156 -6.44 8.18 6.06
N ASN A 157 -6.42 7.44 4.95
CA ASN A 157 -7.08 7.76 3.67
C ASN A 157 -8.25 6.81 3.38
N TYR A 158 -9.01 6.45 4.39
CA TYR A 158 -9.91 5.31 4.43
C TYR A 158 -10.94 5.28 3.30
N ASP A 159 -11.68 6.37 3.10
CA ASP A 159 -12.78 6.41 2.12
C ASP A 159 -12.27 6.28 0.68
N ASN A 160 -11.17 6.95 0.34
CA ASN A 160 -10.53 6.80 -0.96
C ASN A 160 -9.95 5.39 -1.18
N VAL A 161 -9.44 4.77 -0.12
CA VAL A 161 -8.95 3.38 -0.18
C VAL A 161 -10.10 2.40 -0.42
N LEU A 162 -11.23 2.56 0.25
CA LEU A 162 -12.42 1.73 -0.02
C LEU A 162 -12.90 1.90 -1.47
N ARG A 163 -12.93 3.13 -1.94
CA ARG A 163 -13.30 3.42 -3.33
C ARG A 163 -12.30 2.84 -4.34
N PHE A 164 -11.02 2.91 -4.04
CA PHE A 164 -9.98 2.24 -4.83
C PHE A 164 -10.21 0.72 -4.89
N LEU A 165 -10.52 0.08 -3.76
CA LEU A 165 -10.79 -1.36 -3.70
C LEU A 165 -11.99 -1.74 -4.58
N GLU A 166 -13.08 -0.97 -4.52
CA GLU A 166 -14.26 -1.18 -5.35
C GLU A 166 -13.91 -1.15 -6.84
N LEU A 167 -13.16 -0.13 -7.26
CA LEU A 167 -12.81 0.07 -8.67
C LEU A 167 -11.82 -0.98 -9.20
N ILE A 168 -10.78 -1.33 -8.42
CA ILE A 168 -9.74 -2.26 -8.88
C ILE A 168 -10.23 -3.71 -8.96
N THR A 169 -11.24 -4.05 -8.14
CA THR A 169 -11.83 -5.39 -8.12
C THR A 169 -13.02 -5.53 -9.04
N SER A 170 -13.48 -4.45 -9.67
CA SER A 170 -14.60 -4.45 -10.61
C SER A 170 -14.32 -5.38 -11.79
N GLU A 171 -15.31 -6.22 -12.15
CA GLU A 171 -15.26 -7.11 -13.32
C GLU A 171 -15.15 -6.35 -14.64
N ASP A 172 -15.68 -5.13 -14.68
CA ASP A 172 -15.58 -4.23 -15.83
C ASP A 172 -14.20 -3.58 -15.99
N GLY A 173 -13.33 -3.63 -14.94
CA GLY A 173 -11.99 -3.03 -14.91
C GLY A 173 -10.85 -4.05 -14.95
N LEU A 174 -9.82 -3.84 -14.12
CA LEU A 174 -8.65 -4.74 -13.99
C LEU A 174 -9.04 -6.10 -13.40
N ASN A 175 -10.12 -6.18 -12.67
CA ASN A 175 -10.61 -7.41 -12.04
C ASN A 175 -9.53 -8.13 -11.21
N ILE A 176 -8.84 -7.39 -10.36
CA ILE A 176 -7.87 -7.97 -9.43
C ILE A 176 -8.65 -8.55 -8.24
N SER A 177 -8.49 -9.84 -7.99
CA SER A 177 -9.15 -10.49 -6.85
C SER A 177 -8.80 -9.79 -5.53
N GLN A 178 -9.80 -9.56 -4.68
CA GLN A 178 -9.57 -9.00 -3.34
C GLN A 178 -8.52 -9.79 -2.55
N ARG A 179 -8.41 -11.11 -2.75
CA ARG A 179 -7.42 -11.97 -2.08
C ARG A 179 -5.97 -11.65 -2.47
N ASN A 180 -5.79 -10.97 -3.59
CA ASN A 180 -4.50 -10.54 -4.11
C ASN A 180 -4.17 -9.09 -3.71
N ILE A 181 -4.97 -8.48 -2.84
CA ILE A 181 -4.76 -7.13 -2.34
C ILE A 181 -4.42 -7.19 -0.85
N THR A 182 -3.30 -6.56 -0.49
CA THR A 182 -2.89 -6.42 0.91
C THR A 182 -2.91 -4.95 1.29
N ILE A 183 -3.61 -4.63 2.37
CA ILE A 183 -3.57 -3.31 3.00
C ILE A 183 -2.76 -3.42 4.28
N SER A 184 -1.74 -2.57 4.41
CA SER A 184 -0.95 -2.46 5.64
C SER A 184 -1.37 -1.23 6.42
N THR A 185 -1.47 -1.36 7.73
CA THR A 185 -1.78 -0.24 8.63
C THR A 185 -0.91 -0.23 9.87
N CYS A 186 -0.58 0.96 10.34
CA CYS A 186 0.10 1.16 11.62
C CYS A 186 -0.81 0.84 12.84
N GLY A 187 -2.10 0.53 12.62
CA GLY A 187 -3.01 0.13 13.68
C GLY A 187 -3.94 1.24 14.16
N ILE A 188 -4.66 1.90 13.25
CA ILE A 188 -5.75 2.82 13.59
C ILE A 188 -6.97 1.98 14.00
N VAL A 189 -7.07 1.67 15.30
CA VAL A 189 -8.03 0.72 15.89
C VAL A 189 -9.48 0.93 15.43
N PRO A 190 -10.08 2.13 15.46
CA PRO A 190 -11.45 2.32 14.99
C PRO A 190 -11.64 1.94 13.52
N LYS A 191 -10.64 2.23 12.66
CA LYS A 191 -10.72 1.93 11.23
C LYS A 191 -10.55 0.43 10.93
N ILE A 192 -9.81 -0.30 11.74
CA ILE A 192 -9.75 -1.77 11.66
C ILE A 192 -11.13 -2.38 11.94
N LYS A 193 -11.81 -1.90 12.99
CA LYS A 193 -13.17 -2.36 13.34
C LYS A 193 -14.20 -2.00 12.28
N GLU A 194 -14.11 -0.80 11.70
CA GLU A 194 -14.97 -0.36 10.61
C GLU A 194 -14.74 -1.19 9.33
N LEU A 195 -13.47 -1.51 9.02
CA LEU A 195 -13.12 -2.36 7.87
C LEU A 195 -13.63 -3.79 8.04
N ALA A 196 -13.63 -4.32 9.27
CA ALA A 196 -14.17 -5.65 9.56
C ALA A 196 -15.63 -5.79 9.11
N GLN A 197 -16.45 -4.74 9.32
CA GLN A 197 -17.87 -4.71 8.93
C GLN A 197 -18.10 -4.65 7.41
N LYS A 198 -17.06 -4.39 6.62
CA LYS A 198 -17.15 -4.41 5.15
C LYS A 198 -17.05 -5.82 4.57
N HIS A 199 -16.69 -6.82 5.37
CA HIS A 199 -16.56 -8.24 4.98
C HIS A 199 -15.74 -8.47 3.71
N LEU A 200 -14.71 -7.63 3.47
CA LEU A 200 -13.83 -7.73 2.31
C LEU A 200 -12.91 -8.95 2.42
N GLN A 201 -12.55 -9.53 1.28
CA GLN A 201 -11.66 -10.70 1.22
C GLN A 201 -10.17 -10.32 1.06
N ILE A 202 -9.80 -9.09 1.37
CA ILE A 202 -8.42 -8.60 1.33
C ILE A 202 -7.56 -9.23 2.44
N THR A 203 -6.24 -9.11 2.32
CA THR A 203 -5.31 -9.38 3.41
C THR A 203 -5.05 -8.10 4.18
N LEU A 204 -5.31 -8.11 5.50
CA LEU A 204 -4.95 -7.02 6.39
C LEU A 204 -3.61 -7.33 7.06
N ALA A 205 -2.63 -6.44 6.87
CA ALA A 205 -1.31 -6.49 7.48
C ALA A 205 -1.19 -5.40 8.55
N ILE A 206 -0.80 -5.80 9.76
CA ILE A 206 -0.65 -4.88 10.89
C ILE A 206 0.84 -4.62 11.13
N SER A 207 1.25 -3.39 11.01
CA SER A 207 2.57 -2.92 11.42
C SER A 207 2.67 -2.94 12.96
N LEU A 208 3.07 -4.09 13.52
CA LEU A 208 3.15 -4.29 14.96
C LEU A 208 4.50 -3.80 15.51
N HIS A 209 5.59 -4.31 14.96
CA HIS A 209 7.00 -3.94 15.15
C HIS A 209 7.53 -4.00 16.59
N SER A 210 6.72 -4.38 17.56
CA SER A 210 7.12 -4.52 18.95
C SER A 210 6.21 -5.51 19.67
N PRO A 211 6.70 -6.21 20.72
CA PRO A 211 5.87 -7.14 21.49
C PRO A 211 5.10 -6.43 22.62
N ASN A 212 5.46 -5.19 22.99
CA ASN A 212 4.85 -4.45 24.08
C ASN A 212 4.73 -2.94 23.78
N ASP A 213 3.96 -2.24 24.62
CA ASP A 213 3.65 -0.84 24.44
C ASP A 213 4.86 0.09 24.62
N GLU A 214 5.74 -0.21 25.57
CA GLU A 214 6.91 0.62 25.87
C GLU A 214 7.78 0.76 24.61
N MET A 215 8.16 -0.39 24.02
CA MET A 215 8.97 -0.41 22.81
C MET A 215 8.20 0.16 21.61
N ARG A 216 6.89 -0.15 21.50
CA ARG A 216 6.08 0.29 20.39
C ARG A 216 5.94 1.81 20.36
N ARG A 217 5.76 2.47 21.51
CA ARG A 217 5.76 3.95 21.63
C ARG A 217 7.08 4.55 21.20
N GLY A 218 8.19 3.87 21.48
CA GLY A 218 9.53 4.28 21.04
C GLY A 218 9.72 4.28 19.53
N LEU A 219 9.02 3.41 18.79
CA LEU A 219 9.14 3.22 17.34
C LEU A 219 7.99 3.86 16.55
N MET A 220 6.78 3.83 17.08
CA MET A 220 5.54 4.21 16.39
C MET A 220 4.66 5.09 17.29
N PRO A 221 4.56 6.41 17.02
CA PRO A 221 3.77 7.33 17.83
C PRO A 221 2.28 6.98 17.98
N ILE A 222 1.70 6.23 17.03
CA ILE A 222 0.32 5.75 17.12
C ILE A 222 0.07 4.92 18.39
N ALA A 223 1.10 4.28 18.94
CA ALA A 223 1.03 3.53 20.19
C ALA A 223 0.80 4.39 21.44
N MET A 224 0.93 5.72 21.32
CA MET A 224 0.50 6.65 22.37
C MET A 224 -1.03 6.78 22.41
N LYS A 225 -1.72 6.48 21.32
CA LYS A 225 -3.18 6.59 21.20
C LYS A 225 -3.88 5.24 21.38
N TYR A 226 -3.27 4.15 20.93
CA TYR A 226 -3.84 2.80 21.00
C TYR A 226 -2.79 1.85 21.55
N SER A 227 -3.13 1.18 22.67
CA SER A 227 -2.31 0.13 23.26
C SER A 227 -2.23 -1.09 22.33
N ILE A 228 -1.25 -1.96 22.60
CA ILE A 228 -1.10 -3.19 21.85
C ILE A 228 -2.27 -4.14 22.10
N ASP A 229 -2.84 -4.13 23.31
CA ASP A 229 -4.00 -4.94 23.66
C ASP A 229 -5.25 -4.47 22.91
N GLU A 230 -5.54 -3.14 22.87
CA GLU A 230 -6.63 -2.60 22.06
C GLU A 230 -6.46 -2.93 20.56
N LEU A 231 -5.22 -2.91 20.07
CA LEU A 231 -4.92 -3.27 18.69
C LEU A 231 -5.18 -4.76 18.43
N LEU A 232 -4.72 -5.64 19.31
CA LEU A 232 -4.94 -7.08 19.18
C LEU A 232 -6.43 -7.45 19.32
N ASP A 233 -7.17 -6.79 20.20
CA ASP A 233 -8.63 -6.94 20.31
C ASP A 233 -9.33 -6.56 19.00
N ALA A 234 -8.91 -5.46 18.35
CA ALA A 234 -9.43 -5.08 17.05
C ALA A 234 -9.07 -6.11 15.95
N CYS A 235 -7.88 -6.72 16.04
CA CYS A 235 -7.48 -7.80 15.15
C CYS A 235 -8.32 -9.06 15.35
N HIS A 236 -8.60 -9.44 16.59
CA HIS A 236 -9.50 -10.56 16.91
C HIS A 236 -10.91 -10.29 16.39
N TYR A 237 -11.41 -9.06 16.58
CA TYR A 237 -12.70 -8.65 16.01
C TYR A 237 -12.72 -8.77 14.50
N TYR A 238 -11.68 -8.23 13.81
CA TYR A 238 -11.56 -8.34 12.36
C TYR A 238 -11.55 -9.80 11.88
N PHE A 239 -10.80 -10.68 12.55
CA PHE A 239 -10.76 -12.09 12.21
C PHE A 239 -12.12 -12.75 12.39
N LYS A 240 -12.82 -12.46 13.50
CA LYS A 240 -14.16 -13.00 13.80
C LYS A 240 -15.17 -12.62 12.71
N GLU A 241 -15.17 -11.37 12.28
CA GLU A 241 -16.12 -10.86 11.28
C GLU A 241 -15.81 -11.34 9.85
N THR A 242 -14.53 -11.48 9.51
CA THR A 242 -14.12 -11.74 8.12
C THR A 242 -13.67 -13.17 7.86
N ASN A 243 -13.34 -13.91 8.90
CA ASN A 243 -12.64 -15.21 8.86
C ASN A 243 -11.34 -15.15 8.02
N ARG A 244 -10.71 -13.98 7.93
CA ARG A 244 -9.48 -13.75 7.16
C ARG A 244 -8.27 -13.76 8.06
N ARG A 245 -7.30 -14.64 7.78
CA ARG A 245 -6.01 -14.66 8.48
C ARG A 245 -5.30 -13.32 8.29
N MET A 246 -4.81 -12.77 9.39
CA MET A 246 -4.06 -11.51 9.39
C MET A 246 -2.55 -11.76 9.32
N THR A 247 -1.84 -10.73 8.85
CA THR A 247 -0.37 -10.72 8.86
C THR A 247 0.09 -9.64 9.84
N PHE A 248 1.09 -9.96 10.68
CA PHE A 248 1.79 -8.99 11.50
C PHE A 248 3.17 -8.72 10.91
N GLU A 249 3.41 -7.48 10.53
CA GLU A 249 4.72 -7.02 10.07
C GLU A 249 5.57 -6.66 11.30
N TYR A 250 6.77 -7.21 11.38
CA TYR A 250 7.69 -7.00 12.49
C TYR A 250 9.08 -6.63 11.97
N SER A 251 9.41 -5.33 12.01
CA SER A 251 10.74 -4.84 11.63
C SER A 251 11.74 -5.14 12.74
N LEU A 252 12.76 -5.92 12.43
CA LEU A 252 13.82 -6.28 13.37
C LEU A 252 14.92 -5.20 13.36
N VAL A 253 14.98 -4.42 14.44
CA VAL A 253 15.94 -3.34 14.65
C VAL A 253 17.00 -3.79 15.66
N ALA A 254 18.26 -3.80 15.25
CA ALA A 254 19.37 -4.20 16.11
C ALA A 254 19.46 -3.32 17.37
N GLY A 255 19.61 -3.96 18.52
CA GLY A 255 19.69 -3.28 19.81
C GLY A 255 18.36 -2.73 20.36
N VAL A 256 17.25 -2.90 19.64
CA VAL A 256 15.94 -2.38 20.05
C VAL A 256 14.97 -3.53 20.35
N ASN A 257 14.53 -4.28 19.33
CA ASN A 257 13.41 -5.23 19.43
C ASN A 257 13.73 -6.64 18.89
N ALA A 258 15.00 -6.95 18.63
CA ALA A 258 15.42 -8.17 17.94
C ALA A 258 16.03 -9.24 18.89
N GLN A 259 15.87 -9.10 20.21
CA GLN A 259 16.41 -10.05 21.18
C GLN A 259 15.46 -11.28 21.36
N PRO A 260 15.98 -12.45 21.80
CA PRO A 260 15.16 -13.64 22.02
C PRO A 260 13.96 -13.41 22.93
N VAL A 261 14.12 -12.64 24.02
CA VAL A 261 13.04 -12.32 24.95
C VAL A 261 11.86 -11.61 24.26
N HIS A 262 12.14 -10.77 23.27
CA HIS A 262 11.08 -10.10 22.50
C HIS A 262 10.33 -11.06 21.58
N ALA A 263 11.00 -12.09 21.07
CA ALA A 263 10.35 -13.16 20.31
C ALA A 263 9.43 -14.02 21.17
N GLU A 264 9.86 -14.35 22.39
CA GLU A 264 9.05 -15.10 23.34
C GLU A 264 7.83 -14.30 23.79
N GLU A 265 7.99 -13.02 24.10
CA GLU A 265 6.87 -12.12 24.44
C GLU A 265 5.87 -11.98 23.28
N LEU A 266 6.36 -11.78 22.06
CA LEU A 266 5.51 -11.72 20.85
C LEU A 266 4.75 -13.03 20.64
N ALA A 267 5.43 -14.17 20.79
CA ALA A 267 4.80 -15.49 20.68
C ALA A 267 3.71 -15.69 21.71
N GLY A 268 3.93 -15.23 22.95
CA GLY A 268 2.93 -15.28 24.02
C GLY A 268 1.67 -14.49 23.68
N ARG A 269 1.83 -13.27 23.15
CA ARG A 269 0.70 -12.42 22.73
C ARG A 269 -0.10 -12.96 21.54
N LEU A 270 0.56 -13.66 20.62
CA LEU A 270 -0.07 -14.22 19.42
C LEU A 270 -0.54 -15.68 19.60
N LYS A 271 -0.38 -16.24 20.80
CA LYS A 271 -0.76 -17.62 21.08
C LYS A 271 -2.24 -17.89 20.80
N GLY A 272 -2.50 -18.87 19.94
CA GLY A 272 -3.87 -19.26 19.57
C GLY A 272 -4.55 -18.33 18.54
N PHE A 273 -3.89 -17.26 18.11
CA PHE A 273 -4.43 -16.39 17.08
C PHE A 273 -4.02 -16.87 15.67
N PRO A 274 -4.96 -17.12 14.75
CA PRO A 274 -4.66 -17.57 13.39
C PRO A 274 -4.02 -16.43 12.56
N CYS A 275 -2.72 -16.24 12.72
CA CYS A 275 -1.98 -15.17 12.05
C CYS A 275 -0.73 -15.68 11.35
N HIS A 276 -0.08 -14.79 10.65
CA HIS A 276 1.24 -14.94 10.06
C HIS A 276 2.12 -13.77 10.48
N VAL A 277 3.37 -14.00 10.85
CA VAL A 277 4.34 -12.96 11.16
C VAL A 277 5.34 -12.83 10.02
N ASN A 278 5.49 -11.62 9.51
CA ASN A 278 6.50 -11.26 8.52
C ASN A 278 7.65 -10.54 9.25
N LEU A 279 8.79 -11.19 9.38
CA LEU A 279 10.00 -10.58 9.92
C LEU A 279 10.69 -9.77 8.82
N ILE A 280 10.92 -8.50 9.08
CA ILE A 280 11.55 -7.59 8.15
C ILE A 280 12.85 -7.10 8.80
N PRO A 281 14.04 -7.55 8.40
CA PRO A 281 15.27 -6.87 8.79
C PRO A 281 15.12 -5.40 8.39
N VAL A 282 15.29 -4.47 9.34
CA VAL A 282 15.06 -3.05 9.08
C VAL A 282 15.96 -2.55 7.95
N ASN A 283 15.39 -1.82 7.00
CA ASN A 283 16.17 -1.19 5.94
C ASN A 283 16.66 0.18 6.43
N PRO A 284 17.98 0.41 6.54
CA PRO A 284 18.50 1.69 7.00
C PRO A 284 18.07 2.84 6.11
N ILE A 285 17.80 3.97 6.72
CA ILE A 285 17.59 5.25 6.03
C ILE A 285 18.59 6.27 6.54
N LYS A 286 19.04 7.17 5.67
CA LYS A 286 20.15 8.11 5.98
C LYS A 286 19.86 9.03 7.17
N GLU A 287 18.57 9.32 7.41
CA GLU A 287 18.11 10.27 8.42
C GLU A 287 17.86 9.64 9.79
N ARG A 288 18.15 8.34 9.97
CA ARG A 288 17.90 7.59 11.21
C ARG A 288 19.02 6.58 11.48
N ASP A 289 19.40 6.43 12.73
CA ASP A 289 20.51 5.56 13.18
C ASP A 289 20.09 4.09 13.43
N PHE A 290 18.98 3.64 12.84
CA PHE A 290 18.56 2.25 12.97
C PHE A 290 19.44 1.32 12.14
N LYS A 291 19.93 0.27 12.80
CA LYS A 291 20.79 -0.74 12.18
C LYS A 291 20.01 -2.03 11.93
N GLN A 292 20.33 -2.65 10.82
CA GLN A 292 19.80 -3.97 10.47
C GLN A 292 20.30 -5.03 11.47
N SER A 293 19.42 -5.93 11.86
CA SER A 293 19.77 -7.06 12.72
C SER A 293 20.62 -8.09 11.97
N MET A 294 21.58 -8.68 12.64
CA MET A 294 22.44 -9.72 12.05
C MET A 294 21.60 -10.94 11.61
N PRO A 295 21.94 -11.60 10.52
CA PRO A 295 21.20 -12.77 10.02
C PRO A 295 21.01 -13.86 11.08
N LYS A 296 22.01 -14.08 11.94
CA LYS A 296 21.93 -15.05 13.06
C LYS A 296 20.82 -14.69 14.03
N SER A 297 20.70 -13.43 14.44
CA SER A 297 19.65 -12.97 15.36
C SER A 297 18.25 -13.06 14.72
N VAL A 298 18.15 -12.75 13.41
CA VAL A 298 16.90 -12.90 12.66
C VAL A 298 16.44 -14.36 12.63
N MET A 299 17.37 -15.29 12.39
CA MET A 299 17.09 -16.73 12.38
C MET A 299 16.73 -17.27 13.76
N GLU A 300 17.37 -16.79 14.82
CA GLU A 300 17.04 -17.15 16.19
C GLU A 300 15.65 -16.68 16.57
N PHE A 301 15.32 -15.42 16.29
CA PHE A 301 13.98 -14.85 16.49
C PHE A 301 12.91 -15.69 15.77
N LYS A 302 13.16 -16.04 14.50
CA LYS A 302 12.27 -16.89 13.71
C LYS A 302 12.06 -18.25 14.38
N LYS A 303 13.14 -18.93 14.80
CA LYS A 303 13.07 -20.25 15.45
C LYS A 303 12.23 -20.23 16.74
N ILE A 304 12.32 -19.15 17.53
CA ILE A 304 11.53 -18.99 18.75
C ILE A 304 10.03 -18.89 18.41
N LEU A 305 9.67 -18.10 17.40
CA LEU A 305 8.28 -18.02 16.97
C LEU A 305 7.76 -19.36 16.44
N GLU A 306 8.53 -20.06 15.61
CA GLU A 306 8.17 -21.39 15.08
C GLU A 306 7.99 -22.43 16.20
N LYS A 307 8.89 -22.46 17.19
CA LYS A 307 8.78 -23.32 18.39
C LYS A 307 7.47 -23.08 19.13
N ASN A 308 6.98 -21.84 19.15
CA ASN A 308 5.71 -21.45 19.75
C ASN A 308 4.51 -21.58 18.79
N ARG A 309 4.66 -22.28 17.66
CA ARG A 309 3.60 -22.53 16.65
C ARG A 309 3.06 -21.26 15.99
N VAL A 310 3.84 -20.19 15.93
CA VAL A 310 3.52 -19.01 15.15
C VAL A 310 4.05 -19.19 13.75
N ASN A 311 3.19 -19.05 12.73
CA ASN A 311 3.63 -19.06 11.33
C ASN A 311 4.45 -17.82 11.04
N VAL A 312 5.68 -17.98 10.56
CA VAL A 312 6.61 -16.89 10.36
C VAL A 312 7.44 -17.03 9.09
N THR A 313 7.63 -15.94 8.39
CA THR A 313 8.56 -15.82 7.27
C THR A 313 9.51 -14.64 7.47
N ILE A 314 10.69 -14.74 6.89
CA ILE A 314 11.59 -13.59 6.74
C ILE A 314 11.31 -13.01 5.35
N ARG A 315 10.94 -11.73 5.31
CA ARG A 315 10.65 -11.04 4.06
C ARG A 315 11.92 -10.87 3.26
N ARG A 316 11.87 -11.31 2.00
CA ARG A 316 12.95 -11.06 1.05
C ARG A 316 13.04 -9.55 0.78
N GLU A 317 14.24 -9.00 0.91
CA GLU A 317 14.52 -7.64 0.49
C GLU A 317 14.56 -7.58 -1.04
N MET A 318 13.80 -6.64 -1.62
CA MET A 318 13.71 -6.43 -3.05
C MET A 318 14.14 -5.01 -3.39
N GLY A 319 14.95 -4.84 -4.46
CA GLY A 319 15.42 -3.54 -4.92
C GLY A 319 16.30 -2.79 -3.92
N ALA A 320 17.16 -3.50 -3.17
CA ALA A 320 18.05 -2.90 -2.17
C ALA A 320 18.99 -1.84 -2.76
N ASP A 321 19.53 -2.09 -3.94
CA ASP A 321 20.45 -1.21 -4.67
C ASP A 321 19.81 0.09 -5.18
N ILE A 322 18.47 0.14 -5.25
CA ILE A 322 17.71 1.30 -5.70
C ILE A 322 16.85 1.94 -4.60
N ASN A 323 17.06 1.58 -3.32
CA ASN A 323 16.26 2.03 -2.19
C ASN A 323 14.75 1.84 -2.41
N ALA A 324 14.36 0.66 -2.86
CA ALA A 324 12.97 0.31 -3.12
C ALA A 324 12.33 -0.53 -2.00
N ALA A 325 13.08 -0.86 -0.94
CA ALA A 325 12.60 -1.68 0.14
C ALA A 325 11.63 -0.93 1.08
N CYS A 326 10.88 -1.69 1.88
CA CYS A 326 9.92 -1.13 2.84
C CYS A 326 10.55 -0.13 3.79
N GLY A 327 9.87 1.00 4.02
CA GLY A 327 10.34 2.10 4.86
C GLY A 327 11.29 3.07 4.16
N GLN A 328 11.77 2.78 2.95
CA GLN A 328 12.70 3.64 2.20
C GLN A 328 12.01 4.60 1.24
N LEU A 329 10.75 4.32 0.87
CA LEU A 329 9.97 5.16 -0.03
C LEU A 329 9.64 6.49 0.62
N ARG A 330 9.74 7.56 -0.15
CA ARG A 330 9.58 8.92 0.36
C ARG A 330 8.82 9.81 -0.60
N ARG A 331 8.23 10.87 -0.06
CA ARG A 331 7.71 11.99 -0.83
C ARG A 331 8.86 12.94 -1.18
N LYS A 332 8.86 13.48 -2.41
CA LYS A 332 9.66 14.63 -2.80
C LYS A 332 8.74 15.71 -3.37
N LYS A 333 9.13 16.98 -3.32
CA LYS A 333 8.57 18.02 -4.18
C LYS A 333 9.56 18.31 -5.30
N LEU A 334 9.08 18.48 -6.51
CA LEU A 334 9.88 19.10 -7.55
C LEU A 334 10.26 20.50 -7.03
N GLN A 335 11.54 20.71 -6.78
CA GLN A 335 12.02 22.08 -6.68
C GLN A 335 11.67 22.74 -8.00
N SER A 336 10.83 23.81 -7.95
CA SER A 336 10.54 24.62 -9.13
C SER A 336 11.85 24.81 -9.88
N ARG A 337 11.89 24.29 -11.10
CA ARG A 337 12.98 24.65 -12.04
C ARG A 337 12.81 26.15 -12.30
N LEU A 338 13.55 26.98 -11.52
CA LEU A 338 13.80 28.36 -11.84
C LEU A 338 14.70 28.43 -13.08
#